data_4a7b3860b48503d2f4b9b4b5e8f77c58
#
_entry.id   4a7b3860b48503d2f4b9b4b5e8f77c58
#
_cell.length_a   1.000
_cell.length_b   1.000
_cell.length_c   1.000
_cell.angle_alpha   90.00
_cell.angle_beta   90.00
_cell.angle_gamma   90.00
#
_symmetry.space_group_name_H-M   'P 1'
#
loop_
_entity.id
_entity.type
_entity.pdbx_description
1 polymer ?
#
loop_
_entity_poly.entity_id
_entity_poly.type
_entity_poly.pdbx_seq_one_letter_code
_entity_poly.pdbx_strand_id
1 'polypeptide(L)'
;MSNKTHILLAEDEQMLAEILSDTLGDRGFEVQLAYDGEQALQAVRAKRFDVIVTDVMMPRMDGYTLARRLRSEGCTTPILFLTARSATEDVVQGFKVGGNDFLRKPFAIDELIVRVQALAGRVNRSDEAEAVFQIGQYQFDTHASTLSIGGRQTTLSAREAAVLARLCRKMGEIIEASGLLRELWGDDNFFNLRSLNVYISRLRRHLAADPDVEIISVRSIGYRLIDKRN
;
A
#
# COMPACT_ATOMS: atom_id res chain seq x y z
N MET A 1 -21.84 -5.25 13.65
CA MET A 1 -21.60 -3.81 13.41
C MET A 1 -20.53 -3.69 12.35
N SER A 2 -20.86 -3.16 11.17
CA SER A 2 -19.84 -2.98 10.10
C SER A 2 -18.84 -1.93 10.57
N ASN A 3 -17.58 -2.34 10.77
CA ASN A 3 -16.52 -1.42 11.16
C ASN A 3 -16.20 -0.52 9.95
N LYS A 4 -16.58 0.76 9.99
CA LYS A 4 -16.30 1.72 8.92
C LYS A 4 -14.78 1.90 8.79
N THR A 5 -14.29 2.12 7.58
CA THR A 5 -12.88 2.48 7.36
C THR A 5 -12.67 3.93 7.75
N HIS A 6 -11.73 4.17 8.64
CA HIS A 6 -11.36 5.51 9.11
C HIS A 6 -10.21 6.06 8.26
N ILE A 7 -10.46 7.16 7.57
CA ILE A 7 -9.50 7.84 6.68
C ILE A 7 -9.09 9.17 7.32
N LEU A 8 -7.80 9.45 7.34
CA LEU A 8 -7.30 10.81 7.50
C LEU A 8 -7.03 11.38 6.10
N LEU A 9 -7.70 12.47 5.74
CA LEU A 9 -7.48 13.19 4.49
C LEU A 9 -6.79 14.53 4.79
N ALA A 10 -5.55 14.66 4.35
CA ALA A 10 -4.76 15.89 4.46
C ALA A 10 -4.66 16.57 3.09
N GLU A 11 -5.33 17.70 2.94
CA GLU A 11 -5.43 18.48 1.71
C GLU A 11 -5.58 19.95 2.09
N ASP A 12 -4.74 20.85 1.56
CA ASP A 12 -4.75 22.26 1.92
C ASP A 12 -5.79 23.08 1.14
N GLU A 13 -6.23 22.59 -0.02
CA GLU A 13 -7.35 23.16 -0.76
C GLU A 13 -8.68 22.76 -0.11
N GLN A 14 -9.23 23.66 0.75
CA GLN A 14 -10.40 23.38 1.58
C GLN A 14 -11.60 22.85 0.78
N MET A 15 -11.91 23.49 -0.35
CA MET A 15 -13.04 23.07 -1.20
C MET A 15 -12.86 21.63 -1.73
N LEU A 16 -11.65 21.29 -2.17
CA LEU A 16 -11.34 19.94 -2.62
C LEU A 16 -11.41 18.93 -1.47
N ALA A 17 -10.87 19.28 -0.31
CA ALA A 17 -10.92 18.46 0.89
C ALA A 17 -12.36 18.12 1.31
N GLU A 18 -13.27 19.12 1.31
CA GLU A 18 -14.69 18.93 1.65
C GLU A 18 -15.39 18.05 0.63
N ILE A 19 -15.23 18.32 -0.68
CA ILE A 19 -15.83 17.49 -1.75
C ILE A 19 -15.37 16.02 -1.64
N LEU A 20 -14.07 15.79 -1.42
CA LEU A 20 -13.54 14.44 -1.25
C LEU A 20 -14.08 13.77 0.01
N SER A 21 -14.16 14.52 1.12
CA SER A 21 -14.70 14.02 2.39
C SER A 21 -16.16 13.59 2.27
N ASP A 22 -17.01 14.43 1.68
CA ASP A 22 -18.43 14.15 1.49
C ASP A 22 -18.62 12.93 0.58
N THR A 23 -17.90 12.92 -0.56
CA THR A 23 -18.00 11.80 -1.50
C THR A 23 -17.53 10.47 -0.90
N LEU A 24 -16.44 10.47 -0.12
CA LEU A 24 -15.99 9.29 0.61
C LEU A 24 -16.97 8.90 1.71
N GLY A 25 -17.57 9.88 2.41
CA GLY A 25 -18.62 9.67 3.40
C GLY A 25 -19.82 8.94 2.83
N ASP A 26 -20.31 9.37 1.67
CA ASP A 26 -21.43 8.74 0.94
C ASP A 26 -21.12 7.28 0.54
N ARG A 27 -19.84 6.95 0.37
CA ARG A 27 -19.38 5.57 0.08
C ARG A 27 -19.08 4.75 1.33
N GLY A 28 -19.44 5.26 2.52
CA GLY A 28 -19.40 4.53 3.80
C GLY A 28 -18.07 4.61 4.54
N PHE A 29 -17.18 5.52 4.16
CA PHE A 29 -15.96 5.81 4.92
C PHE A 29 -16.24 6.81 6.06
N GLU A 30 -15.40 6.81 7.08
CA GLU A 30 -15.34 7.85 8.08
C GLU A 30 -14.10 8.70 7.83
N VAL A 31 -14.29 9.96 7.44
CA VAL A 31 -13.20 10.85 7.04
C VAL A 31 -12.96 11.90 8.11
N GLN A 32 -11.70 12.08 8.48
CA GLN A 32 -11.23 13.22 9.25
C GLN A 32 -10.35 14.09 8.35
N LEU A 33 -10.65 15.41 8.30
CA LEU A 33 -9.89 16.38 7.54
C LEU A 33 -8.71 16.93 8.33
N ALA A 34 -7.62 17.23 7.62
CA ALA A 34 -6.51 18.05 8.04
C ALA A 34 -6.10 18.95 6.87
N TYR A 35 -5.80 20.21 7.13
CA TYR A 35 -5.49 21.19 6.08
C TYR A 35 -3.99 21.47 5.93
N ASP A 36 -3.16 20.68 6.60
CA ASP A 36 -1.70 20.66 6.49
C ASP A 36 -1.12 19.44 7.20
N GLY A 37 0.18 19.22 6.98
CA GLY A 37 0.86 18.08 7.58
C GLY A 37 1.02 18.13 9.09
N GLU A 38 0.99 19.33 9.72
CA GLU A 38 1.06 19.42 11.18
C GLU A 38 -0.24 18.99 11.84
N GLN A 39 -1.39 19.44 11.30
CA GLN A 39 -2.71 18.96 11.74
C GLN A 39 -2.84 17.46 11.52
N ALA A 40 -2.39 16.95 10.35
CA ALA A 40 -2.42 15.51 10.07
C ALA A 40 -1.57 14.73 11.07
N LEU A 41 -0.37 15.20 11.41
CA LEU A 41 0.50 14.55 12.40
C LEU A 41 -0.16 14.51 13.79
N GLN A 42 -0.78 15.61 14.22
CA GLN A 42 -1.51 15.68 15.48
C GLN A 42 -2.69 14.71 15.50
N ALA A 43 -3.45 14.62 14.39
CA ALA A 43 -4.58 13.70 14.28
C ALA A 43 -4.13 12.23 14.42
N VAL A 44 -3.02 11.82 13.76
CA VAL A 44 -2.50 10.44 13.86
C VAL A 44 -2.00 10.11 15.26
N ARG A 45 -1.47 11.09 16.00
CA ARG A 45 -1.07 10.91 17.42
C ARG A 45 -2.26 10.75 18.35
N ALA A 46 -3.39 11.37 18.00
CA ALA A 46 -4.60 11.34 18.83
C ALA A 46 -5.46 10.10 18.62
N LYS A 47 -5.56 9.59 17.38
CA LYS A 47 -6.35 8.39 17.08
C LYS A 47 -5.74 7.55 15.94
N ARG A 48 -6.22 6.30 15.80
CA ARG A 48 -5.80 5.41 14.72
C ARG A 48 -6.66 5.61 13.48
N PHE A 49 -6.01 5.50 12.32
CA PHE A 49 -6.64 5.50 11.01
C PHE A 49 -6.26 4.22 10.25
N ASP A 50 -7.15 3.77 9.38
CA ASP A 50 -6.89 2.63 8.50
C ASP A 50 -6.04 3.04 7.28
N VAL A 51 -6.23 4.27 6.79
CA VAL A 51 -5.48 4.85 5.67
C VAL A 51 -5.28 6.35 5.90
N ILE A 52 -4.11 6.86 5.54
CA ILE A 52 -3.81 8.27 5.44
C ILE A 52 -3.76 8.63 3.95
N VAL A 53 -4.59 9.55 3.51
CA VAL A 53 -4.55 10.17 2.18
C VAL A 53 -3.98 11.57 2.35
N THR A 54 -2.90 11.92 1.68
CA THR A 54 -2.26 13.23 1.86
C THR A 54 -1.82 13.82 0.53
N ASP A 55 -2.10 15.10 0.32
CA ASP A 55 -1.41 15.83 -0.74
C ASP A 55 0.10 15.88 -0.43
N VAL A 56 0.90 15.84 -1.48
CA VAL A 56 2.34 16.04 -1.39
C VAL A 56 2.68 17.48 -1.08
N MET A 57 1.96 18.44 -1.68
CA MET A 57 2.24 19.86 -1.59
C MET A 57 1.28 20.55 -0.63
N MET A 58 1.68 20.72 0.62
CA MET A 58 0.90 21.41 1.64
C MET A 58 1.75 22.45 2.37
N PRO A 59 1.13 23.52 2.92
CA PRO A 59 1.82 24.51 3.73
C PRO A 59 2.29 23.90 5.07
N ARG A 60 3.20 24.57 5.74
CA ARG A 60 3.78 24.21 7.04
C ARG A 60 4.56 22.90 7.03
N MET A 61 3.93 21.80 6.65
CA MET A 61 4.57 20.48 6.51
C MET A 61 4.01 19.79 5.28
N ASP A 62 4.88 19.48 4.32
CA ASP A 62 4.54 18.73 3.11
C ASP A 62 4.27 17.24 3.42
N GLY A 63 3.57 16.54 2.51
CA GLY A 63 3.18 15.15 2.69
C GLY A 63 4.36 14.18 2.83
N TYR A 64 5.51 14.46 2.20
CA TYR A 64 6.70 13.62 2.34
C TYR A 64 7.35 13.78 3.72
N THR A 65 7.37 14.99 4.23
CA THR A 65 7.87 15.28 5.58
C THR A 65 6.96 14.67 6.64
N LEU A 66 5.63 14.76 6.43
CA LEU A 66 4.64 14.07 7.26
C LEU A 66 4.91 12.55 7.30
N ALA A 67 5.05 11.92 6.13
CA ALA A 67 5.32 10.48 6.04
C ALA A 67 6.61 10.08 6.77
N ARG A 68 7.70 10.83 6.58
CA ARG A 68 8.97 10.58 7.30
C ARG A 68 8.79 10.63 8.81
N ARG A 69 8.11 11.65 9.33
CA ARG A 69 7.85 11.80 10.77
C ARG A 69 7.00 10.66 11.30
N LEU A 70 5.90 10.34 10.63
CA LEU A 70 5.05 9.22 11.02
C LEU A 70 5.82 7.89 11.09
N ARG A 71 6.67 7.60 10.08
CA ARG A 71 7.49 6.38 10.08
C ARG A 71 8.56 6.38 11.16
N SER A 72 9.18 7.53 11.45
CA SER A 72 10.14 7.65 12.57
C SER A 72 9.48 7.46 13.94
N GLU A 73 8.20 7.76 14.06
CA GLU A 73 7.38 7.52 15.27
C GLU A 73 6.77 6.11 15.33
N GLY A 74 7.13 5.22 14.38
CA GLY A 74 6.65 3.83 14.34
C GLY A 74 5.24 3.65 13.78
N CYS A 75 4.63 4.69 13.18
CA CYS A 75 3.33 4.58 12.54
C CYS A 75 3.43 3.70 11.29
N THR A 76 2.64 2.63 11.24
CA THR A 76 2.57 1.68 10.13
C THR A 76 1.36 1.89 9.23
N THR A 77 0.45 2.81 9.57
CA THR A 77 -0.75 3.12 8.77
C THR A 77 -0.36 3.40 7.32
N PRO A 78 -1.03 2.76 6.35
CA PRO A 78 -0.77 3.00 4.93
C PRO A 78 -0.98 4.47 4.55
N ILE A 79 -0.09 5.00 3.69
CA ILE A 79 -0.14 6.36 3.19
C ILE A 79 -0.32 6.35 1.68
N LEU A 80 -1.39 6.99 1.18
CA LEU A 80 -1.64 7.30 -0.22
C LEU A 80 -1.31 8.77 -0.46
N PHE A 81 -0.38 9.03 -1.36
CA PHE A 81 -0.06 10.39 -1.78
C PHE A 81 -0.94 10.83 -2.95
N LEU A 82 -1.55 12.01 -2.83
CA LEU A 82 -2.12 12.76 -3.94
C LEU A 82 -1.04 13.70 -4.49
N THR A 83 -0.82 13.73 -5.80
CA THR A 83 0.26 14.53 -6.36
C THR A 83 -0.06 15.09 -7.74
N ALA A 84 0.21 16.37 -7.97
CA ALA A 84 0.24 16.97 -9.29
C ALA A 84 1.56 16.68 -10.03
N ARG A 85 2.60 16.20 -9.31
CA ARG A 85 3.92 15.95 -9.86
C ARG A 85 3.96 14.64 -10.64
N SER A 86 4.48 14.72 -11.85
CA SER A 86 4.61 13.56 -12.76
C SER A 86 6.04 13.02 -12.86
N ALA A 87 7.00 13.68 -12.18
CA ALA A 87 8.39 13.27 -12.28
C ALA A 87 8.63 11.95 -11.57
N THR A 88 9.34 11.07 -12.26
CA THR A 88 9.79 9.76 -11.78
C THR A 88 10.47 9.79 -10.42
N GLU A 89 11.25 10.84 -10.17
CA GLU A 89 12.05 11.03 -8.96
C GLU A 89 11.17 11.28 -7.74
N ASP A 90 10.07 12.04 -7.89
CA ASP A 90 9.13 12.33 -6.81
C ASP A 90 8.42 11.07 -6.31
N VAL A 91 7.98 10.19 -7.22
CA VAL A 91 7.34 8.92 -6.86
C VAL A 91 8.32 7.99 -6.13
N VAL A 92 9.55 7.87 -6.62
CA VAL A 92 10.60 7.07 -5.96
C VAL A 92 10.93 7.63 -4.57
N GLN A 93 10.98 8.96 -4.45
CA GLN A 93 11.21 9.61 -3.17
C GLN A 93 10.09 9.33 -2.18
N GLY A 94 8.84 9.45 -2.59
CA GLY A 94 7.71 9.21 -1.72
C GLY A 94 7.64 7.77 -1.20
N PHE A 95 8.00 6.77 -2.02
CA PHE A 95 8.14 5.40 -1.53
C PHE A 95 9.29 5.25 -0.53
N LYS A 96 10.44 5.93 -0.78
CA LYS A 96 11.58 5.91 0.16
C LYS A 96 11.22 6.48 1.53
N VAL A 97 10.37 7.49 1.59
CA VAL A 97 9.91 8.09 2.85
C VAL A 97 8.78 7.33 3.53
N GLY A 98 8.34 6.22 2.95
CA GLY A 98 7.37 5.33 3.59
C GLY A 98 5.94 5.40 3.05
N GLY A 99 5.71 6.04 1.91
CA GLY A 99 4.45 5.97 1.18
C GLY A 99 4.15 4.56 0.70
N ASN A 100 2.87 4.25 0.55
CA ASN A 100 2.37 2.96 0.13
C ASN A 100 1.77 2.97 -1.26
N ASP A 101 1.22 4.11 -1.70
CA ASP A 101 0.68 4.26 -3.04
C ASP A 101 0.65 5.74 -3.46
N PHE A 102 0.40 5.99 -4.75
CA PHE A 102 0.33 7.32 -5.35
C PHE A 102 -0.89 7.43 -6.25
N LEU A 103 -1.56 8.58 -6.18
CA LEU A 103 -2.65 8.94 -7.07
C LEU A 103 -2.37 10.31 -7.67
N ARG A 104 -2.33 10.37 -8.99
CA ARG A 104 -1.99 11.60 -9.72
C ARG A 104 -3.23 12.48 -9.90
N LYS A 105 -3.12 13.75 -9.55
CA LYS A 105 -4.12 14.78 -9.88
C LYS A 105 -3.99 15.21 -11.37
N PRO A 106 -5.10 15.36 -12.12
CA PRO A 106 -6.48 15.06 -11.75
C PRO A 106 -6.78 13.56 -11.77
N PHE A 107 -7.64 13.08 -10.88
CA PHE A 107 -8.03 11.68 -10.76
C PHE A 107 -9.55 11.49 -10.71
N ALA A 108 -10.01 10.30 -11.06
CA ALA A 108 -11.40 9.90 -10.84
C ALA A 108 -11.60 9.51 -9.37
N ILE A 109 -12.74 9.90 -8.79
CA ILE A 109 -13.06 9.56 -7.40
C ILE A 109 -13.12 8.05 -7.16
N ASP A 110 -13.62 7.29 -8.13
CA ASP A 110 -13.67 5.83 -8.04
C ASP A 110 -12.26 5.21 -7.98
N GLU A 111 -11.25 5.82 -8.63
CA GLU A 111 -9.86 5.38 -8.52
C GLU A 111 -9.32 5.61 -7.08
N LEU A 112 -9.61 6.77 -6.48
CA LEU A 112 -9.26 7.04 -5.09
C LEU A 112 -9.88 6.00 -4.15
N ILE A 113 -11.18 5.70 -4.32
CA ILE A 113 -11.91 4.72 -3.50
C ILE A 113 -11.28 3.33 -3.59
N VAL A 114 -11.01 2.84 -4.80
CA VAL A 114 -10.38 1.51 -5.02
C VAL A 114 -9.02 1.44 -4.35
N ARG A 115 -8.20 2.49 -4.44
CA ARG A 115 -6.87 2.54 -3.80
C ARG A 115 -6.97 2.57 -2.27
N VAL A 116 -7.88 3.36 -1.73
CA VAL A 116 -8.13 3.42 -0.28
C VAL A 116 -8.59 2.06 0.25
N GLN A 117 -9.55 1.42 -0.42
CA GLN A 117 -10.03 0.08 -0.04
C GLN A 117 -8.90 -0.96 -0.07
N ALA A 118 -8.08 -0.93 -1.10
CA ALA A 118 -6.94 -1.83 -1.23
C ALA A 118 -5.89 -1.61 -0.12
N LEU A 119 -5.63 -0.36 0.25
CA LEU A 119 -4.71 -0.02 1.33
C LEU A 119 -5.27 -0.36 2.71
N ALA A 120 -6.59 -0.20 2.90
CA ALA A 120 -7.27 -0.59 4.13
C ALA A 120 -7.39 -2.12 4.32
N GLY A 121 -6.94 -2.94 3.35
CA GLY A 121 -7.02 -4.40 3.40
C GLY A 121 -8.45 -4.94 3.21
N ARG A 122 -9.37 -4.16 2.62
CA ARG A 122 -10.76 -4.55 2.40
C ARG A 122 -11.04 -5.13 1.00
N VAL A 123 -10.09 -5.04 0.08
CA VAL A 123 -10.22 -5.65 -1.25
C VAL A 123 -9.83 -7.13 -1.16
N ASN A 124 -10.81 -8.00 -1.44
CA ASN A 124 -10.71 -9.46 -1.54
C ASN A 124 -10.78 -10.28 -0.24
N ARG A 125 -11.84 -10.05 0.56
CA ARG A 125 -12.30 -11.10 1.51
C ARG A 125 -13.19 -12.17 0.86
N SER A 126 -13.33 -12.19 -0.45
CA SER A 126 -14.31 -13.03 -1.15
C SER A 126 -13.76 -14.29 -1.83
N ASP A 127 -12.45 -14.57 -1.74
CA ASP A 127 -11.95 -15.87 -2.18
C ASP A 127 -11.50 -16.70 -0.97
N GLU A 128 -12.17 -17.81 -0.75
CA GLU A 128 -11.80 -18.93 0.13
C GLU A 128 -10.48 -19.57 -0.36
N ALA A 129 -9.38 -18.84 -0.25
CA ALA A 129 -8.06 -19.34 -0.60
C ALA A 129 -7.21 -19.43 0.66
N GLU A 130 -6.36 -20.42 0.72
CA GLU A 130 -5.49 -20.76 1.84
C GLU A 130 -5.11 -19.56 2.73
N ALA A 131 -5.56 -19.60 3.98
CA ALA A 131 -5.30 -18.54 4.95
C ALA A 131 -3.82 -18.44 5.29
N VAL A 132 -3.07 -19.55 5.11
CA VAL A 132 -1.66 -19.67 5.46
C VAL A 132 -0.90 -20.37 4.34
N PHE A 133 0.16 -19.71 3.84
CA PHE A 133 1.10 -20.28 2.87
C PHE A 133 2.41 -20.66 3.55
N GLN A 134 2.95 -21.83 3.20
CA GLN A 134 4.33 -22.19 3.52
C GLN A 134 5.23 -21.78 2.34
N ILE A 135 6.22 -20.94 2.60
CA ILE A 135 7.17 -20.43 1.60
C ILE A 135 8.58 -20.72 2.11
N GLY A 136 9.12 -21.86 1.76
CA GLY A 136 10.36 -22.30 2.36
C GLY A 136 10.22 -22.48 3.87
N GLN A 137 11.07 -21.80 4.64
CA GLN A 137 10.98 -21.76 6.09
C GLN A 137 9.99 -20.71 6.62
N TYR A 138 9.42 -19.89 5.74
CA TYR A 138 8.44 -18.88 6.12
C TYR A 138 7.03 -19.46 6.20
N GLN A 139 6.27 -18.98 7.16
CA GLN A 139 4.83 -19.09 7.23
C GLN A 139 4.21 -17.71 6.98
N PHE A 140 3.38 -17.60 5.97
CA PHE A 140 2.68 -16.37 5.60
C PHE A 140 1.20 -16.51 5.88
N ASP A 141 0.70 -15.78 6.89
CA ASP A 141 -0.72 -15.66 7.21
C ASP A 141 -1.30 -14.47 6.44
N THR A 142 -2.20 -14.75 5.50
CA THR A 142 -2.82 -13.74 4.65
C THR A 142 -3.84 -12.89 5.40
N HIS A 143 -4.53 -13.45 6.41
CA HIS A 143 -5.53 -12.72 7.20
C HIS A 143 -4.87 -11.75 8.17
N ALA A 144 -3.83 -12.19 8.85
CA ALA A 144 -3.06 -11.35 9.75
C ALA A 144 -2.06 -10.45 9.00
N SER A 145 -1.84 -10.70 7.69
CA SER A 145 -0.78 -10.04 6.90
C SER A 145 0.59 -10.17 7.56
N THR A 146 0.92 -11.35 8.09
CA THR A 146 2.16 -11.59 8.81
C THR A 146 3.01 -12.66 8.16
N LEU A 147 4.31 -12.42 8.13
CA LEU A 147 5.34 -13.33 7.66
C LEU A 147 6.21 -13.76 8.84
N SER A 148 6.29 -15.07 9.12
CA SER A 148 7.00 -15.61 10.27
C SER A 148 8.09 -16.58 9.83
N ILE A 149 9.27 -16.51 10.47
CA ILE A 149 10.40 -17.43 10.30
C ILE A 149 11.20 -17.53 11.59
N GLY A 150 11.51 -18.74 12.04
CA GLY A 150 12.38 -18.96 13.22
C GLY A 150 11.91 -18.23 14.48
N GLY A 151 10.60 -18.12 14.70
CA GLY A 151 10.00 -17.40 15.83
C GLY A 151 9.98 -15.86 15.69
N ARG A 152 10.51 -15.32 14.61
CA ARG A 152 10.41 -13.89 14.29
C ARG A 152 9.19 -13.66 13.40
N GLN A 153 8.43 -12.60 13.68
CA GLN A 153 7.26 -12.21 12.93
C GLN A 153 7.43 -10.80 12.37
N THR A 154 7.06 -10.61 11.12
CA THR A 154 7.06 -9.32 10.42
C THR A 154 5.67 -9.05 9.89
N THR A 155 5.10 -7.89 10.18
CA THR A 155 3.83 -7.45 9.61
C THR A 155 4.09 -6.82 8.26
N LEU A 156 3.39 -7.32 7.25
CA LEU A 156 3.39 -6.77 5.89
C LEU A 156 2.31 -5.69 5.77
N SER A 157 2.54 -4.69 4.95
CA SER A 157 1.44 -3.80 4.54
C SER A 157 0.41 -4.58 3.73
N ALA A 158 -0.84 -4.09 3.68
CA ALA A 158 -1.92 -4.75 2.94
C ALA A 158 -1.54 -5.03 1.47
N ARG A 159 -0.81 -4.11 0.83
CA ARG A 159 -0.38 -4.25 -0.55
C ARG A 159 0.77 -5.28 -0.71
N GLU A 160 1.73 -5.31 0.21
CA GLU A 160 2.77 -6.34 0.25
C GLU A 160 2.16 -7.73 0.44
N ALA A 161 1.21 -7.87 1.37
CA ALA A 161 0.50 -9.10 1.60
C ALA A 161 -0.30 -9.55 0.37
N ALA A 162 -1.00 -8.63 -0.31
CA ALA A 162 -1.75 -8.93 -1.53
C ALA A 162 -0.84 -9.41 -2.67
N VAL A 163 0.28 -8.73 -2.91
CA VAL A 163 1.27 -9.15 -3.94
C VAL A 163 1.86 -10.50 -3.58
N LEU A 164 2.28 -10.72 -2.33
CA LEU A 164 2.86 -11.98 -1.89
C LEU A 164 1.86 -13.13 -2.02
N ALA A 165 0.60 -12.93 -1.62
CA ALA A 165 -0.45 -13.94 -1.76
C ALA A 165 -0.65 -14.39 -3.22
N ARG A 166 -0.58 -13.44 -4.17
CA ARG A 166 -0.67 -13.78 -5.61
C ARG A 166 0.53 -14.61 -6.06
N LEU A 167 1.73 -14.25 -5.61
CA LEU A 167 2.95 -15.01 -5.91
C LEU A 167 2.91 -16.42 -5.30
N CYS A 168 2.40 -16.58 -4.09
CA CYS A 168 2.26 -17.87 -3.42
C CYS A 168 1.30 -18.82 -4.14
N ARG A 169 0.13 -18.31 -4.56
CA ARG A 169 -0.86 -19.12 -5.30
C ARG A 169 -0.34 -19.68 -6.62
N LYS A 170 0.67 -19.05 -7.18
CA LYS A 170 1.34 -19.46 -8.42
C LYS A 170 2.83 -19.66 -8.21
N MET A 171 3.19 -20.29 -7.09
CA MET A 171 4.59 -20.59 -6.80
C MET A 171 5.22 -21.41 -7.93
N GLY A 172 6.40 -21.02 -8.38
CA GLY A 172 7.09 -21.63 -9.50
C GLY A 172 6.66 -21.15 -10.89
N GLU A 173 5.49 -20.49 -11.02
CA GLU A 173 5.02 -19.93 -12.28
C GLU A 173 5.40 -18.45 -12.45
N ILE A 174 5.42 -18.00 -13.71
CA ILE A 174 5.59 -16.58 -14.01
C ILE A 174 4.23 -15.89 -13.93
N ILE A 175 4.14 -14.86 -13.13
CA ILE A 175 2.98 -13.96 -13.07
C ILE A 175 3.31 -12.69 -13.84
N GLU A 176 2.50 -12.37 -14.84
CA GLU A 176 2.65 -11.15 -15.62
C GLU A 176 2.46 -9.90 -14.75
N ALA A 177 3.37 -8.95 -14.89
CA ALA A 177 3.28 -7.67 -14.16
C ALA A 177 1.99 -6.91 -14.50
N SER A 178 1.58 -6.89 -15.77
CA SER A 178 0.33 -6.27 -16.21
C SER A 178 -0.91 -6.89 -15.56
N GLY A 179 -0.92 -8.23 -15.40
CA GLY A 179 -1.99 -8.96 -14.71
C GLY A 179 -2.10 -8.56 -13.23
N LEU A 180 -0.96 -8.56 -12.52
CA LEU A 180 -0.89 -8.10 -11.12
C LEU A 180 -1.35 -6.65 -10.96
N LEU A 181 -0.95 -5.79 -11.90
CA LEU A 181 -1.29 -4.38 -11.86
C LEU A 181 -2.78 -4.16 -12.06
N ARG A 182 -3.38 -4.74 -13.10
CA ARG A 182 -4.82 -4.62 -13.32
C ARG A 182 -5.65 -5.16 -12.17
N GLU A 183 -5.23 -6.28 -11.58
CA GLU A 183 -5.94 -6.89 -10.47
C GLU A 183 -5.82 -6.07 -9.17
N LEU A 184 -4.64 -5.59 -8.84
CA LEU A 184 -4.38 -4.94 -7.55
C LEU A 184 -4.46 -3.41 -7.60
N TRP A 185 -4.30 -2.78 -8.77
CA TRP A 185 -4.32 -1.32 -8.95
C TRP A 185 -5.40 -0.82 -9.92
N GLY A 186 -6.11 -1.73 -10.59
CA GLY A 186 -7.15 -1.39 -11.55
C GLY A 186 -6.64 -1.14 -12.97
N ASP A 187 -5.39 -0.71 -13.13
CA ASP A 187 -4.74 -0.51 -14.41
C ASP A 187 -3.24 -0.83 -14.37
N ASP A 188 -2.59 -0.95 -15.54
CA ASP A 188 -1.19 -1.30 -15.70
C ASP A 188 -0.31 -0.11 -16.13
N ASN A 189 -0.69 1.10 -15.73
CA ASN A 189 0.07 2.31 -16.07
C ASN A 189 1.48 2.30 -15.46
N PHE A 190 2.33 3.20 -16.00
CA PHE A 190 3.73 3.32 -15.62
C PHE A 190 3.95 3.59 -14.11
N PHE A 191 3.07 4.35 -13.45
CA PHE A 191 3.18 4.65 -12.02
C PHE A 191 2.90 3.41 -11.17
N ASN A 192 1.90 2.63 -11.56
CA ASN A 192 1.55 1.40 -10.89
C ASN A 192 2.67 0.36 -11.03
N LEU A 193 3.32 0.29 -12.20
CA LEU A 193 4.48 -0.58 -12.42
C LEU A 193 5.65 -0.21 -11.48
N ARG A 194 5.89 1.09 -11.25
CA ARG A 194 6.92 1.54 -10.30
C ARG A 194 6.55 1.17 -8.86
N SER A 195 5.29 1.36 -8.50
CA SER A 195 4.78 0.94 -7.20
C SER A 195 5.00 -0.55 -6.99
N LEU A 196 4.64 -1.39 -7.96
CA LEU A 196 4.86 -2.84 -7.91
C LEU A 196 6.34 -3.19 -7.71
N ASN A 197 7.26 -2.55 -8.45
CA ASN A 197 8.71 -2.76 -8.28
C ASN A 197 9.19 -2.47 -6.85
N VAL A 198 8.64 -1.44 -6.20
CA VAL A 198 8.98 -1.12 -4.81
C VAL A 198 8.48 -2.21 -3.87
N TYR A 199 7.24 -2.72 -4.05
CA TYR A 199 6.73 -3.82 -3.23
C TYR A 199 7.52 -5.11 -3.42
N ILE A 200 7.88 -5.46 -4.65
CA ILE A 200 8.75 -6.59 -4.94
C ILE A 200 10.12 -6.44 -4.23
N SER A 201 10.70 -5.24 -4.26
CA SER A 201 11.96 -4.95 -3.55
C SER A 201 11.84 -5.09 -2.03
N ARG A 202 10.71 -4.67 -1.45
CA ARG A 202 10.44 -4.83 -0.01
C ARG A 202 10.22 -6.29 0.36
N LEU A 203 9.43 -7.01 -0.43
CA LEU A 203 9.20 -8.44 -0.22
C LEU A 203 10.50 -9.24 -0.30
N ARG A 204 11.40 -8.94 -1.24
CA ARG A 204 12.73 -9.57 -1.28
C ARG A 204 13.52 -9.37 0.02
N ARG A 205 13.42 -8.18 0.61
CA ARG A 205 14.08 -7.91 1.91
C ARG A 205 13.43 -8.69 3.06
N HIS A 206 12.10 -8.82 3.07
CA HIS A 206 11.39 -9.61 4.07
C HIS A 206 11.71 -11.11 3.96
N LEU A 207 11.93 -11.60 2.73
CA LEU A 207 12.24 -13.01 2.46
C LEU A 207 13.73 -13.35 2.52
N ALA A 208 14.61 -12.39 2.79
CA ALA A 208 16.06 -12.57 2.73
C ALA A 208 16.66 -13.49 3.81
N ALA A 209 15.91 -13.85 4.86
CA ALA A 209 16.42 -14.75 5.90
C ALA A 209 16.40 -16.24 5.48
N ASP A 210 15.70 -16.59 4.39
CA ASP A 210 15.74 -17.92 3.78
C ASP A 210 16.38 -17.81 2.37
N PRO A 211 17.63 -18.28 2.17
CA PRO A 211 18.34 -18.14 0.90
C PRO A 211 17.74 -19.02 -0.22
N ASP A 212 16.90 -19.99 0.13
CA ASP A 212 16.24 -20.86 -0.84
C ASP A 212 14.97 -20.22 -1.43
N VAL A 213 14.45 -19.17 -0.80
CA VAL A 213 13.25 -18.45 -1.25
C VAL A 213 13.64 -17.19 -2.00
N GLU A 214 13.18 -17.05 -3.24
CA GLU A 214 13.55 -15.92 -4.09
C GLU A 214 12.39 -15.44 -4.96
N ILE A 215 12.23 -14.12 -5.10
CA ILE A 215 11.37 -13.51 -6.12
C ILE A 215 12.23 -13.10 -7.31
N ILE A 216 12.12 -13.82 -8.41
CA ILE A 216 12.87 -13.57 -9.64
C ILE A 216 12.10 -12.59 -10.52
N SER A 217 12.79 -11.59 -11.09
CA SER A 217 12.25 -10.74 -12.16
C SER A 217 12.48 -11.42 -13.51
N VAL A 218 11.41 -11.64 -14.26
CA VAL A 218 11.47 -12.09 -15.65
C VAL A 218 11.32 -10.88 -16.55
N ARG A 219 12.42 -10.53 -17.23
CA ARG A 219 12.56 -9.28 -17.99
C ARG A 219 11.37 -9.08 -18.94
N SER A 220 10.75 -7.92 -18.88
CA SER A 220 9.61 -7.48 -19.72
C SER A 220 8.33 -8.33 -19.57
N ILE A 221 8.28 -9.29 -18.63
CA ILE A 221 7.11 -10.17 -18.43
C ILE A 221 6.54 -9.94 -17.02
N GLY A 222 7.31 -10.22 -15.97
CA GLY A 222 6.76 -10.17 -14.62
C GLY A 222 7.68 -10.77 -13.56
N TYR A 223 7.07 -11.51 -12.63
CA TYR A 223 7.77 -12.05 -11.47
C TYR A 223 7.43 -13.52 -11.23
N ARG A 224 8.35 -14.23 -10.60
CA ARG A 224 8.18 -15.61 -10.18
C ARG A 224 8.73 -15.80 -8.78
N LEU A 225 7.92 -16.34 -7.87
CA LEU A 225 8.37 -16.78 -6.55
C LEU A 225 8.82 -18.23 -6.66
N ILE A 226 10.00 -18.53 -6.17
CA ILE A 226 10.55 -19.89 -6.13
C ILE A 226 10.98 -20.26 -4.72
N ASP A 227 10.83 -21.53 -4.39
CA ASP A 227 11.54 -22.22 -3.31
C ASP A 227 12.47 -23.24 -3.98
N LYS A 228 13.78 -23.11 -3.80
CA LYS A 228 14.81 -23.96 -4.44
C LYS A 228 14.83 -25.38 -3.91
N ARG A 229 14.04 -25.67 -2.86
CA ARG A 229 13.88 -27.00 -2.26
C ARG A 229 12.75 -27.82 -2.88
N ASN A 230 11.86 -27.16 -3.65
CA ASN A 230 10.74 -27.79 -4.36
C ASN A 230 10.97 -27.82 -5.86
#